data_77feb57bc353b6373c5868a70c58018f
#
_entry.id   77feb57bc353b6373c5868a70c58018f
#
_cell.length_a   1.000
_cell.length_b   1.000
_cell.length_c   1.000
_cell.angle_alpha   90.00
_cell.angle_beta   90.00
_cell.angle_gamma   90.00
#
_symmetry.space_group_name_H-M   'P 1'
#
loop_
_entity.id
_entity.type
_entity.pdbx_description
1 polymer ?
#
loop_
_entity_poly.entity_id
_entity_poly.type
_entity_poly.pdbx_seq_one_letter_code
_entity_poly.pdbx_strand_id
1 'polypeptide(L)'
;MAVYGLEFGENITEDYPLNGKDPYALSKIRAEEYLVDWCTKSNVILGIIRPPLIAGLKPPGNLGAMIRGIKTGRYFSVAGGKARKSVLMVQDIAQLIPLVAEKGGIYNVCDDSQ
;
A
#
# COMPACT_ATOMS: atom_id res chain seq x y z
N MET A 1 2.92 -0.43 -1.80
CA MET A 1 2.46 -1.64 -2.53
C MET A 1 3.57 -2.70 -2.56
N ALA A 2 3.89 -3.23 -1.37
CA ALA A 2 5.00 -4.20 -1.19
C ALA A 2 4.82 -5.49 -2.01
N VAL A 3 3.58 -5.92 -2.24
CA VAL A 3 3.26 -7.17 -2.95
C VAL A 3 3.81 -7.24 -4.37
N TYR A 4 3.98 -6.12 -5.05
CA TYR A 4 4.52 -6.09 -6.42
C TYR A 4 6.05 -6.22 -6.48
N GLY A 5 6.75 -5.94 -5.39
CA GLY A 5 8.21 -6.04 -5.32
C GLY A 5 8.96 -5.06 -6.22
N LEU A 6 8.33 -3.96 -6.60
CA LEU A 6 8.92 -2.97 -7.49
C LEU A 6 9.61 -1.86 -6.68
N GLU A 7 10.83 -1.53 -7.06
CA GLU A 7 11.53 -0.33 -6.56
C GLU A 7 11.07 0.93 -7.29
N PHE A 8 10.73 0.78 -8.58
CA PHE A 8 10.20 1.83 -9.45
C PHE A 8 9.03 1.28 -10.24
N GLY A 9 8.00 2.07 -10.46
CA GLY A 9 6.87 1.69 -11.31
C GLY A 9 5.89 2.84 -11.46
N GLU A 10 5.37 2.99 -12.66
CA GLU A 10 4.31 3.94 -13.01
C GLU A 10 3.12 3.15 -13.55
N ASN A 11 1.91 3.61 -13.27
CA ASN A 11 0.66 3.02 -13.77
C ASN A 11 0.53 1.51 -13.49
N ILE A 12 0.91 1.08 -12.27
CA ILE A 12 0.80 -0.32 -11.87
C ILE A 12 -0.66 -0.64 -11.60
N THR A 13 -1.21 -1.55 -12.40
CA THR A 13 -2.57 -2.06 -12.26
C THR A 13 -2.64 -3.26 -11.32
N GLU A 14 -3.86 -3.65 -10.92
CA GLU A 14 -4.12 -4.78 -10.03
C GLU A 14 -3.70 -6.12 -10.62
N ASP A 15 -3.66 -6.23 -11.96
CA ASP A 15 -3.23 -7.44 -12.71
C ASP A 15 -1.71 -7.60 -12.79
N TYR A 16 -0.96 -6.63 -12.26
CA TYR A 16 0.49 -6.72 -12.28
C TYR A 16 0.98 -7.88 -11.42
N PRO A 17 2.00 -8.65 -11.87
CA PRO A 17 2.51 -9.81 -11.14
C PRO A 17 2.96 -9.49 -9.72
N LEU A 18 2.58 -10.33 -8.76
CA LEU A 18 3.02 -10.22 -7.37
C LEU A 18 4.42 -10.82 -7.21
N ASN A 19 5.44 -9.97 -7.15
CA ASN A 19 6.86 -10.35 -7.12
C ASN A 19 7.60 -9.86 -5.85
N GLY A 20 6.87 -9.53 -4.80
CA GLY A 20 7.48 -9.16 -3.53
C GLY A 20 8.32 -10.30 -2.96
N LYS A 21 9.60 -10.04 -2.63
CA LYS A 21 10.56 -11.06 -2.19
C LYS A 21 10.95 -10.96 -0.72
N ASP A 22 10.71 -9.81 -0.10
CA ASP A 22 10.97 -9.65 1.32
C ASP A 22 9.92 -10.39 2.18
N PRO A 23 10.24 -10.75 3.43
CA PRO A 23 9.33 -11.51 4.29
C PRO A 23 7.96 -10.85 4.50
N TYR A 24 7.91 -9.51 4.54
CA TYR A 24 6.67 -8.78 4.69
C TYR A 24 5.80 -8.91 3.42
N ALA A 25 6.37 -8.65 2.25
CA ALA A 25 5.67 -8.78 0.98
C ALA A 25 5.16 -10.21 0.77
N LEU A 26 6.00 -11.22 1.02
CA LEU A 26 5.61 -12.63 0.94
C LEU A 26 4.45 -12.96 1.89
N SER A 27 4.46 -12.43 3.12
CA SER A 27 3.36 -12.64 4.07
C SER A 27 2.04 -12.07 3.55
N LYS A 28 2.07 -10.93 2.87
CA LYS A 28 0.88 -10.30 2.29
C LYS A 28 0.37 -11.03 1.06
N ILE A 29 1.27 -11.46 0.17
CA ILE A 29 0.91 -12.29 -1.00
C ILE A 29 0.21 -13.58 -0.56
N ARG A 30 0.81 -14.31 0.40
CA ARG A 30 0.21 -15.53 0.92
C ARG A 30 -1.14 -15.30 1.60
N ALA A 31 -1.30 -14.19 2.31
CA ALA A 31 -2.57 -13.83 2.92
C ALA A 31 -3.65 -13.55 1.86
N GLU A 32 -3.31 -12.83 0.78
CA GLU A 32 -4.23 -12.61 -0.33
C GLU A 32 -4.65 -13.93 -0.99
N GLU A 33 -3.69 -14.79 -1.33
CA GLU A 33 -3.95 -16.11 -1.94
C GLU A 33 -4.86 -16.97 -1.06
N TYR A 34 -4.56 -17.05 0.24
CA TYR A 34 -5.36 -17.82 1.19
C TYR A 34 -6.79 -17.28 1.30
N LEU A 35 -6.94 -15.96 1.40
CA LEU A 35 -8.26 -15.33 1.55
C LEU A 35 -9.09 -15.47 0.27
N VAL A 36 -8.49 -15.35 -0.91
CA VAL A 36 -9.17 -15.55 -2.19
C VAL A 36 -9.73 -16.98 -2.26
N ASP A 37 -8.90 -17.98 -1.95
CA ASP A 37 -9.33 -19.38 -1.96
C ASP A 37 -10.44 -19.65 -0.93
N TRP A 38 -10.26 -19.20 0.31
CA TRP A 38 -11.23 -19.40 1.37
C TRP A 38 -12.56 -18.70 1.09
N CYS A 39 -12.54 -17.43 0.68
CA CYS A 39 -13.75 -16.66 0.39
C CYS A 39 -14.52 -17.24 -0.79
N THR A 40 -13.81 -17.71 -1.83
CA THR A 40 -14.44 -18.38 -2.98
C THR A 40 -15.17 -19.66 -2.55
N LYS A 41 -14.52 -20.49 -1.74
CA LYS A 41 -15.12 -21.73 -1.23
C LYS A 41 -16.29 -21.49 -0.27
N SER A 42 -16.24 -20.41 0.48
CA SER A 42 -17.24 -20.07 1.51
C SER A 42 -18.34 -19.14 1.00
N ASN A 43 -18.32 -18.75 -0.27
CA ASN A 43 -19.23 -17.76 -0.88
C ASN A 43 -19.29 -16.44 -0.10
N VAL A 44 -18.11 -15.92 0.28
CA VAL A 44 -17.93 -14.66 1.01
C VAL A 44 -17.37 -13.61 0.05
N ILE A 45 -17.92 -12.40 0.09
CA ILE A 45 -17.40 -11.27 -0.68
C ILE A 45 -16.06 -10.84 -0.06
N LEU A 46 -15.00 -10.82 -0.89
CA LEU A 46 -13.67 -10.38 -0.49
C LEU A 46 -13.33 -9.06 -1.15
N GLY A 47 -12.97 -8.06 -0.34
CA GLY A 47 -12.37 -6.82 -0.79
C GLY A 47 -10.91 -6.71 -0.34
N ILE A 48 -10.02 -6.45 -1.28
CA ILE A 48 -8.59 -6.25 -1.01
C ILE A 48 -8.20 -4.83 -1.41
N ILE A 49 -7.65 -4.09 -0.46
CA ILE A 49 -7.08 -2.76 -0.69
C ILE A 49 -5.56 -2.88 -0.63
N ARG A 50 -4.87 -2.45 -1.69
CA ARG A 50 -3.42 -2.37 -1.77
C ARG A 50 -2.99 -0.90 -1.70
N PRO A 51 -2.77 -0.34 -0.49
CA PRO A 51 -2.43 1.05 -0.34
C PRO A 51 -0.95 1.32 -0.65
N PRO A 52 -0.59 2.57 -1.01
CA PRO A 52 0.79 3.03 -1.05
C PRO A 52 1.31 3.28 0.36
N LEU A 53 2.17 4.27 0.53
CA LEU A 53 2.59 4.73 1.85
C LEU A 53 1.41 5.40 2.57
N ILE A 54 1.07 4.91 3.76
CA ILE A 54 -0.05 5.46 4.55
C ILE A 54 0.48 6.56 5.46
N ALA A 55 -0.11 7.75 5.37
CA ALA A 55 0.16 8.87 6.24
C ALA A 55 -0.94 9.05 7.30
N GLY A 56 -0.55 9.47 8.50
CA GLY A 56 -1.45 9.76 9.61
C GLY A 56 -0.76 10.64 10.65
N LEU A 57 -1.43 10.93 11.77
CA LEU A 57 -0.93 11.83 12.81
C LEU A 57 0.43 11.43 13.40
N LYS A 58 0.70 10.13 13.50
CA LYS A 58 1.99 9.58 13.98
C LYS A 58 2.36 8.37 13.10
N PRO A 59 2.80 8.61 11.85
CA PRO A 59 3.06 7.50 10.95
C PRO A 59 4.23 6.66 11.46
N PRO A 60 4.08 5.33 11.52
CA PRO A 60 5.17 4.42 11.89
C PRO A 60 6.19 4.27 10.76
N GLY A 61 7.31 3.61 11.05
CA GLY A 61 8.29 3.20 10.06
C GLY A 61 9.03 4.35 9.37
N ASN A 62 9.34 4.17 8.09
CA ASN A 62 10.17 5.08 7.31
C ASN A 62 9.60 6.48 7.16
N LEU A 63 8.29 6.63 7.03
CA LEU A 63 7.66 7.94 6.95
C LEU A 63 7.81 8.71 8.25
N GLY A 64 7.61 8.06 9.39
CA GLY A 64 7.82 8.68 10.71
C GLY A 64 9.29 9.05 10.94
N ALA A 65 10.23 8.21 10.51
CA ALA A 65 11.65 8.52 10.56
C ALA A 65 12.03 9.73 9.69
N MET A 66 11.50 9.79 8.48
CA MET A 66 11.70 10.92 7.56
C MET A 66 11.18 12.24 8.17
N ILE A 67 9.95 12.24 8.69
CA ILE A 67 9.36 13.43 9.32
C ILE A 67 10.19 13.88 10.51
N ARG A 68 10.66 12.95 11.36
CA ARG A 68 11.55 13.30 12.48
C ARG A 68 12.87 13.87 11.99
N GLY A 69 13.46 13.27 10.95
CA GLY A 69 14.70 13.76 10.33
C GLY A 69 14.58 15.18 9.82
N ILE A 70 13.48 15.50 9.14
CA ILE A 70 13.19 16.87 8.64
C ILE A 70 13.05 17.85 9.82
N LYS A 71 12.23 17.50 10.83
CA LYS A 71 12.00 18.35 12.01
C LYS A 71 13.26 18.64 12.81
N THR A 72 14.22 17.71 12.82
CA THR A 72 15.48 17.86 13.56
C THR A 72 16.63 18.40 12.69
N GLY A 73 16.36 18.73 11.42
CA GLY A 73 17.40 19.20 10.48
C GLY A 73 18.43 18.13 10.10
N ARG A 74 18.17 16.87 10.38
CA ARG A 74 19.05 15.72 10.11
C ARG A 74 18.60 14.87 8.92
N TYR A 75 17.75 15.41 8.07
CA TYR A 75 17.29 14.70 6.87
C TYR A 75 18.23 14.99 5.70
N PHE A 76 18.82 13.94 5.16
CA PHE A 76 19.60 13.99 3.93
C PHE A 76 18.77 13.47 2.78
N SER A 77 18.55 14.31 1.77
CA SER A 77 17.87 13.92 0.54
C SER A 77 18.72 12.90 -0.23
N VAL A 78 18.18 11.71 -0.49
CA VAL A 78 18.84 10.68 -1.31
C VAL A 78 18.47 10.92 -2.78
N ALA A 79 19.42 10.75 -3.68
CA ALA A 79 19.25 10.89 -5.15
C ALA A 79 18.63 12.23 -5.60
N GLY A 80 19.01 13.33 -4.95
CA GLY A 80 18.57 14.68 -5.32
C GLY A 80 17.07 14.94 -5.10
N GLY A 81 16.39 14.16 -4.28
CA GLY A 81 14.98 14.36 -3.95
C GLY A 81 13.99 14.07 -5.09
N LYS A 82 14.43 13.37 -6.14
CA LYS A 82 13.59 13.07 -7.32
C LYS A 82 12.66 11.87 -7.15
N ALA A 83 12.75 11.13 -6.04
CA ALA A 83 11.89 9.99 -5.78
C ALA A 83 10.45 10.46 -5.51
N ARG A 84 9.53 10.10 -6.40
CA ARG A 84 8.08 10.26 -6.18
C ARG A 84 7.54 9.01 -5.51
N LYS A 85 6.73 9.19 -4.48
CA LYS A 85 6.03 8.09 -3.81
C LYS A 85 4.59 8.52 -3.59
N SER A 86 3.65 7.69 -4.03
CA SER A 86 2.26 7.90 -3.70
C SER A 86 2.05 7.76 -2.19
N VAL A 87 1.29 8.66 -1.63
CA VAL A 87 0.94 8.68 -0.21
C VAL A 87 -0.58 8.75 -0.11
N LEU A 88 -1.16 8.04 0.83
CA LEU A 88 -2.60 8.05 1.09
C LEU A 88 -2.85 8.36 2.57
N MET A 89 -3.82 9.21 2.85
CA MET A 89 -4.20 9.52 4.22
C MET A 89 -5.00 8.36 4.83
N VAL A 90 -4.74 8.05 6.11
CA VAL A 90 -5.45 6.97 6.80
C VAL A 90 -6.97 7.18 6.85
N GLN A 91 -7.42 8.43 6.88
CA GLN A 91 -8.84 8.79 6.86
C GLN A 91 -9.52 8.39 5.54
N ASP A 92 -8.82 8.55 4.41
CA ASP A 92 -9.34 8.19 3.09
C ASP A 92 -9.49 6.67 2.96
N ILE A 93 -8.52 5.91 3.48
CA ILE A 93 -8.65 4.44 3.57
C ILE A 93 -9.89 4.05 4.39
N ALA A 94 -10.11 4.69 5.52
CA ALA A 94 -11.25 4.39 6.39
C ALA A 94 -12.59 4.60 5.67
N GLN A 95 -12.69 5.59 4.78
CA GLN A 95 -13.89 5.82 3.96
C GLN A 95 -14.05 4.80 2.84
N LEU A 96 -12.97 4.25 2.32
CA LEU A 96 -13.02 3.24 1.25
C LEU A 96 -13.42 1.84 1.76
N ILE A 97 -13.10 1.50 3.01
CA ILE A 97 -13.33 0.16 3.56
C ILE A 97 -14.80 -0.30 3.39
N PRO A 98 -15.84 0.46 3.77
CA PRO A 98 -17.22 0.01 3.61
C PRO A 98 -17.59 -0.26 2.15
N LEU A 99 -17.16 0.61 1.23
CA LEU A 99 -17.44 0.49 -0.19
C LEU A 99 -16.80 -0.75 -0.81
N VAL A 100 -15.55 -1.01 -0.44
CA VAL A 100 -14.81 -2.18 -0.93
C VAL A 100 -15.36 -3.47 -0.31
N ALA A 101 -15.77 -3.44 0.96
CA ALA A 101 -16.38 -4.60 1.63
C ALA A 101 -17.72 -4.99 0.98
N GLU A 102 -18.52 -4.03 0.55
CA GLU A 102 -19.79 -4.27 -0.13
C GLU A 102 -19.59 -4.78 -1.56
N LYS A 103 -18.69 -4.13 -2.30
CA LYS A 103 -18.48 -4.39 -3.73
C LYS A 103 -17.60 -5.61 -3.99
N GLY A 104 -16.64 -5.89 -3.12
CA GLY A 104 -15.59 -6.89 -3.34
C GLY A 104 -14.60 -6.46 -4.41
N GLY A 105 -13.58 -7.30 -4.64
CA GLY A 105 -12.55 -7.06 -5.65
C GLY A 105 -11.23 -6.58 -5.07
N ILE A 106 -10.25 -6.35 -5.96
CA ILE A 106 -8.89 -5.90 -5.61
C ILE A 106 -8.70 -4.49 -6.13
N TYR A 107 -8.17 -3.61 -5.32
CA TYR A 107 -8.00 -2.19 -5.64
C TYR A 107 -6.63 -1.69 -5.23
N ASN A 108 -5.88 -1.18 -6.20
CA ASN A 108 -4.77 -0.27 -5.94
C ASN A 108 -5.37 1.11 -5.63
N VAL A 109 -5.01 1.67 -4.50
CA VAL A 109 -5.52 3.00 -4.11
C VAL A 109 -4.37 3.99 -4.05
N CYS A 110 -4.59 5.18 -4.57
CA CYS A 110 -3.63 6.28 -4.53
C CYS A 110 -4.41 7.60 -4.41
N ASP A 111 -3.70 8.67 -4.06
CA ASP A 111 -4.23 10.02 -4.11
C ASP A 111 -4.18 10.53 -5.57
N ASP A 112 -5.18 11.28 -6.00
CA ASP A 112 -5.26 11.86 -7.36
C ASP A 112 -4.19 12.93 -7.62
N SER A 113 -3.59 13.47 -6.57
CA SER A 113 -2.52 14.47 -6.66
C SER A 113 -1.14 13.80 -6.79
N GLN A 114 -0.78 13.37 -7.98
CA GLN A 114 0.56 12.88 -8.31
C GLN A 114 1.44 13.95 -8.96
#